data_76bcc93971228c5c3dae4e7eb45de8db
#
_entry.id   76bcc93971228c5c3dae4e7eb45de8db
#
_cell.length_a   1.000
_cell.length_b   1.000
_cell.length_c   1.000
_cell.angle_alpha   90.00
_cell.angle_beta   90.00
_cell.angle_gamma   90.00
#
_symmetry.space_group_name_H-M   'P 1'
#
loop_
_entity.id
_entity.type
_entity.pdbx_description
1 polymer ?
#
loop_
_entity_poly.entity_id
_entity_poly.type
_entity_poly.pdbx_seq_one_letter_code
_entity_poly.pdbx_strand_id
1 'polypeptide(L)'
;MNAMIMAMIAVTFLAMMHYEINRGGAGLHLPANILIWAMMAILTMTLYWPQSEANHTFSSPSSLWLLSGALMISIPGLWPESLRHIGAWLPRILGLWGGIILFFGLCRLRLNAETRQMWLMLILLSTWGQAVLTLLQWFVFTADNWMEFDPTQRPYGIFQQVNVLASYLATGYACAVYLFMVSNKRVVRGISTLTLLVFPGLLVLLQSRIGWVGGISTLLLLSFYYWRQRQILGLWLFSLASVLAAVYVLSQWSDSALVLKEGSNRERRLLLHYTWHMISQHPWLGWGYGQFEFAFARTLAQAGQVPDNFIYPSHPHNEVLFGWVEGGIAALIGMLLLAIGYVKPLLMQPKTVFPIWVLTLPIALHLMTEYPLYQSAAHWLVLILLGRLMMPETLLTASASASASASASASTLWQRGLNGAIIFAALCTLIFMVTGLKTGRVLTMTERSGLVDMRPLDDLINPYIQWERYQYIRHINLLLQFNQRQDPELLTQFKAWAKQYIQLHNDPNVYQSLIMITHYQGDVEQANHLRLTARALFPDNPSFK
;
A
#
# COMPACT_ATOMS: atom_id res chain seq x y z
N MET A 1 -15.88 6.81 -24.54
CA MET A 1 -15.57 6.46 -23.13
C MET A 1 -14.27 5.67 -22.97
N ASN A 2 -14.05 4.53 -23.64
CA ASN A 2 -12.82 3.74 -23.47
C ASN A 2 -11.52 4.53 -23.74
N ALA A 3 -11.48 5.38 -24.78
CA ALA A 3 -10.31 6.21 -25.08
C ALA A 3 -10.01 7.22 -23.96
N MET A 4 -11.04 7.84 -23.39
CA MET A 4 -10.90 8.79 -22.28
C MET A 4 -10.40 8.10 -21.02
N ILE A 5 -10.97 6.95 -20.63
CA ILE A 5 -10.50 6.16 -19.49
C ILE A 5 -9.05 5.71 -19.70
N MET A 6 -8.71 5.29 -20.91
CA MET A 6 -7.34 4.90 -21.24
C MET A 6 -6.37 6.08 -21.13
N ALA A 7 -6.76 7.27 -21.60
CA ALA A 7 -5.95 8.48 -21.44
C ALA A 7 -5.75 8.84 -19.96
N MET A 8 -6.78 8.72 -19.12
CA MET A 8 -6.69 8.95 -17.68
C MET A 8 -5.74 7.94 -17.01
N ILE A 9 -5.81 6.65 -17.35
CA ILE A 9 -4.88 5.62 -16.85
C ILE A 9 -3.45 5.96 -17.29
N ALA A 10 -3.25 6.36 -18.54
CA ALA A 10 -1.95 6.75 -19.05
C ALA A 10 -1.39 7.97 -18.29
N VAL A 11 -2.19 9.03 -18.11
CA VAL A 11 -1.81 10.21 -17.33
C VAL A 11 -1.46 9.83 -15.89
N THR A 12 -2.23 8.94 -15.28
CA THR A 12 -1.95 8.48 -13.90
C THR A 12 -0.57 7.82 -13.80
N PHE A 13 -0.28 6.86 -14.67
CA PHE A 13 0.95 6.07 -14.60
C PHE A 13 2.19 6.81 -15.15
N LEU A 14 2.03 7.65 -16.18
CA LEU A 14 3.18 8.24 -16.87
C LEU A 14 3.49 9.68 -16.42
N ALA A 15 2.51 10.38 -15.83
CA ALA A 15 2.66 11.76 -15.40
C ALA A 15 2.45 11.93 -13.89
N MET A 16 1.25 11.63 -13.36
CA MET A 16 0.91 11.94 -11.97
C MET A 16 1.76 11.18 -10.96
N MET A 17 2.14 9.95 -11.28
CA MET A 17 3.00 9.11 -10.45
C MET A 17 4.41 9.72 -10.23
N HIS A 18 4.84 10.63 -11.13
CA HIS A 18 6.18 11.23 -11.14
C HIS A 18 6.16 12.76 -10.96
N TYR A 19 5.00 13.34 -10.69
CA TYR A 19 4.81 14.79 -10.69
C TYR A 19 5.54 15.49 -9.54
N GLU A 20 5.59 14.89 -8.38
CA GLU A 20 6.22 15.46 -7.19
C GLU A 20 7.13 14.44 -6.51
N ILE A 21 8.23 14.93 -5.92
CA ILE A 21 9.25 14.10 -5.26
C ILE A 21 8.71 13.58 -3.93
N ASN A 22 8.91 12.30 -3.69
CA ASN A 22 8.67 11.68 -2.39
C ASN A 22 9.83 11.98 -1.44
N ARG A 23 9.51 12.54 -0.27
CA ARG A 23 10.49 12.97 0.74
C ARG A 23 10.52 12.07 1.97
N GLY A 24 10.21 10.82 1.78
CA GLY A 24 10.13 9.80 2.83
C GLY A 24 8.72 9.52 3.31
N GLY A 25 8.59 8.52 4.17
CA GLY A 25 7.32 8.03 4.69
C GLY A 25 6.67 6.95 3.82
N ALA A 26 5.39 6.68 4.06
CA ALA A 26 4.58 5.67 3.38
C ALA A 26 3.13 6.15 3.21
N GLY A 27 2.34 5.46 2.42
CA GLY A 27 0.92 5.76 2.25
C GLY A 27 0.68 7.19 1.77
N LEU A 28 -0.19 7.93 2.45
CA LEU A 28 -0.53 9.32 2.11
C LEU A 28 0.55 10.35 2.50
N HIS A 29 1.68 9.93 3.04
CA HIS A 29 2.85 10.79 3.15
C HIS A 29 3.54 11.00 1.79
N LEU A 30 3.32 10.10 0.84
CA LEU A 30 3.91 10.15 -0.50
C LEU A 30 2.98 10.90 -1.48
N PRO A 31 3.43 12.03 -2.08
CA PRO A 31 2.64 12.79 -3.05
C PRO A 31 2.13 11.96 -4.22
N ALA A 32 2.92 11.01 -4.71
CA ALA A 32 2.51 10.10 -5.78
C ALA A 32 1.23 9.31 -5.42
N ASN A 33 1.11 8.84 -4.17
CA ASN A 33 -0.09 8.12 -3.74
C ASN A 33 -1.31 9.05 -3.67
N ILE A 34 -1.13 10.28 -3.17
CA ILE A 34 -2.20 11.30 -3.14
C ILE A 34 -2.71 11.58 -4.56
N LEU A 35 -1.81 11.77 -5.52
CA LEU A 35 -2.16 12.04 -6.92
C LEU A 35 -2.83 10.83 -7.59
N ILE A 36 -2.38 9.61 -7.33
CA ILE A 36 -3.01 8.41 -7.86
C ILE A 36 -4.43 8.25 -7.29
N TRP A 37 -4.65 8.47 -5.98
CA TRP A 37 -5.99 8.46 -5.38
C TRP A 37 -6.90 9.56 -5.95
N ALA A 38 -6.37 10.77 -6.20
CA ALA A 38 -7.10 11.83 -6.89
C ALA A 38 -7.54 11.39 -8.30
N MET A 39 -6.64 10.77 -9.06
CA MET A 39 -6.96 10.24 -10.39
C MET A 39 -7.95 9.07 -10.35
N MET A 40 -7.86 8.19 -9.36
CA MET A 40 -8.85 7.12 -9.14
C MET A 40 -10.24 7.71 -8.81
N ALA A 41 -10.31 8.80 -8.09
CA ALA A 41 -11.57 9.52 -7.83
C ALA A 41 -12.14 10.13 -9.12
N ILE A 42 -11.32 10.76 -9.98
CA ILE A 42 -11.74 11.29 -11.29
C ILE A 42 -12.23 10.14 -12.20
N LEU A 43 -11.50 9.02 -12.24
CA LEU A 43 -11.92 7.82 -12.98
C LEU A 43 -13.29 7.34 -12.49
N THR A 44 -13.49 7.27 -11.18
CA THR A 44 -14.75 6.86 -10.57
C THR A 44 -15.89 7.80 -10.98
N MET A 45 -15.73 9.12 -10.84
CA MET A 45 -16.73 10.09 -11.28
C MET A 45 -17.10 9.90 -12.76
N THR A 46 -16.09 9.72 -13.62
CA THR A 46 -16.31 9.52 -15.07
C THR A 46 -17.10 8.25 -15.37
N LEU A 47 -16.80 7.14 -14.67
CA LEU A 47 -17.43 5.84 -14.86
C LEU A 47 -18.90 5.80 -14.38
N TYR A 48 -19.24 6.63 -13.41
CA TYR A 48 -20.60 6.69 -12.83
C TYR A 48 -21.42 7.87 -13.37
N TRP A 49 -20.87 8.70 -14.26
CA TRP A 49 -21.59 9.82 -14.86
C TRP A 49 -22.80 9.36 -15.67
N PRO A 50 -23.95 10.09 -15.60
CA PRO A 50 -25.23 9.63 -16.15
C PRO A 50 -25.28 9.40 -17.68
N GLN A 51 -24.37 9.99 -18.45
CA GLN A 51 -24.29 9.82 -19.93
C GLN A 51 -23.58 8.53 -20.38
N SER A 52 -23.04 7.78 -19.44
CA SER A 52 -22.46 6.47 -19.73
C SER A 52 -23.58 5.52 -20.15
N GLU A 53 -23.60 5.10 -21.43
CA GLU A 53 -24.57 4.15 -22.01
C GLU A 53 -24.64 2.78 -21.31
N ALA A 54 -23.86 2.58 -20.29
CA ALA A 54 -23.79 1.36 -19.52
C ALA A 54 -24.90 1.30 -18.48
N ASN A 55 -26.10 0.91 -18.89
CA ASN A 55 -27.21 0.50 -18.01
C ASN A 55 -26.93 -0.86 -17.30
N HIS A 56 -25.66 -1.14 -16.98
CA HIS A 56 -25.32 -2.38 -16.31
C HIS A 56 -25.29 -2.14 -14.80
N THR A 57 -26.15 -2.84 -14.10
CA THR A 57 -26.18 -3.02 -12.65
C THR A 57 -24.80 -3.48 -12.14
N PHE A 58 -24.54 -3.37 -10.83
CA PHE A 58 -23.38 -3.91 -10.09
C PHE A 58 -23.26 -5.45 -10.23
N SER A 59 -23.36 -5.97 -11.43
CA SER A 59 -23.53 -7.37 -11.74
C SER A 59 -22.23 -7.95 -12.28
N SER A 60 -21.42 -8.42 -11.36
CA SER A 60 -20.23 -9.25 -11.63
C SER A 60 -20.37 -10.56 -10.84
N PRO A 61 -19.86 -11.69 -11.35
CA PRO A 61 -19.86 -12.94 -10.58
C PRO A 61 -19.16 -12.81 -9.21
N SER A 62 -18.30 -11.82 -9.07
CA SER A 62 -17.56 -11.52 -7.84
C SER A 62 -18.29 -10.58 -6.88
N SER A 63 -19.39 -9.93 -7.31
CA SER A 63 -19.99 -8.80 -6.57
C SER A 63 -20.39 -9.16 -5.15
N LEU A 64 -21.11 -10.25 -4.96
CA LEU A 64 -21.53 -10.68 -3.62
C LEU A 64 -20.34 -10.92 -2.69
N TRP A 65 -19.30 -11.59 -3.18
CA TRP A 65 -18.12 -11.93 -2.38
C TRP A 65 -17.31 -10.69 -2.00
N LEU A 66 -17.10 -9.78 -2.95
CA LEU A 66 -16.34 -8.54 -2.71
C LEU A 66 -17.08 -7.60 -1.75
N LEU A 67 -18.40 -7.42 -1.94
CA LEU A 67 -19.21 -6.57 -1.06
C LEU A 67 -19.33 -7.16 0.35
N SER A 68 -19.64 -8.46 0.46
CA SER A 68 -19.71 -9.12 1.76
C SER A 68 -18.36 -9.12 2.47
N GLY A 69 -17.26 -9.34 1.73
CA GLY A 69 -15.92 -9.28 2.27
C GLY A 69 -15.56 -7.90 2.82
N ALA A 70 -15.83 -6.84 2.05
CA ALA A 70 -15.60 -5.46 2.51
C ALA A 70 -16.46 -5.10 3.71
N LEU A 71 -17.73 -5.53 3.73
CA LEU A 71 -18.63 -5.32 4.86
C LEU A 71 -18.08 -6.01 6.13
N MET A 72 -17.69 -7.29 6.01
CA MET A 72 -17.13 -8.05 7.14
C MET A 72 -15.84 -7.41 7.69
N ILE A 73 -14.96 -6.90 6.81
CA ILE A 73 -13.76 -6.15 7.24
C ILE A 73 -14.13 -4.82 7.90
N SER A 74 -15.27 -4.21 7.55
CA SER A 74 -15.68 -2.93 8.13
C SER A 74 -16.30 -3.06 9.52
N ILE A 75 -16.89 -4.23 9.86
CA ILE A 75 -17.58 -4.47 11.13
C ILE A 75 -16.69 -4.19 12.35
N PRO A 76 -15.43 -4.68 12.44
CA PRO A 76 -14.57 -4.44 13.59
C PRO A 76 -14.25 -2.96 13.85
N GLY A 77 -14.40 -2.10 12.86
CA GLY A 77 -14.30 -0.65 13.04
C GLY A 77 -15.35 -0.05 13.98
N LEU A 78 -16.46 -0.75 14.22
CA LEU A 78 -17.54 -0.32 15.11
C LEU A 78 -17.29 -0.72 16.59
N TRP A 79 -16.23 -1.47 16.88
CA TRP A 79 -15.93 -1.87 18.25
C TRP A 79 -15.37 -0.72 19.08
N PRO A 80 -15.60 -0.69 20.41
CA PRO A 80 -15.19 0.43 21.26
C PRO A 80 -13.69 0.75 21.17
N GLU A 81 -12.84 -0.26 21.10
CA GLU A 81 -11.40 -0.13 20.98
C GLU A 81 -11.00 0.54 19.66
N SER A 82 -11.64 0.15 18.55
CA SER A 82 -11.42 0.73 17.23
C SER A 82 -11.94 2.17 17.14
N LEU A 83 -13.11 2.46 17.72
CA LEU A 83 -13.73 3.79 17.68
C LEU A 83 -12.89 4.86 18.39
N ARG A 84 -12.09 4.49 19.40
CA ARG A 84 -11.16 5.41 20.07
C ARG A 84 -10.06 5.92 19.15
N HIS A 85 -9.72 5.15 18.12
CA HIS A 85 -8.56 5.38 17.25
C HIS A 85 -8.95 5.42 15.76
N ILE A 86 -10.09 6.03 15.47
CA ILE A 86 -10.71 6.04 14.12
C ILE A 86 -9.75 6.55 13.03
N GLY A 87 -8.88 7.52 13.34
CA GLY A 87 -7.89 8.08 12.41
C GLY A 87 -6.86 7.05 11.92
N ALA A 88 -6.51 6.07 12.75
CA ALA A 88 -5.49 5.08 12.42
C ALA A 88 -5.97 4.01 11.41
N TRP A 89 -7.26 3.74 11.32
CA TRP A 89 -7.79 2.65 10.49
C TRP A 89 -8.81 3.08 9.42
N LEU A 90 -9.57 4.16 9.63
CA LEU A 90 -10.61 4.60 8.70
C LEU A 90 -10.08 4.79 7.26
N PRO A 91 -8.89 5.38 7.01
CA PRO A 91 -8.34 5.49 5.65
C PRO A 91 -8.19 4.14 4.95
N ARG A 92 -7.84 3.07 5.68
CA ARG A 92 -7.72 1.70 5.14
C ARG A 92 -9.06 1.17 4.63
N ILE A 93 -10.11 1.35 5.42
CA ILE A 93 -11.48 0.92 5.05
C ILE A 93 -12.03 1.75 3.89
N LEU A 94 -11.84 3.07 3.91
CA LEU A 94 -12.23 3.94 2.80
C LEU A 94 -11.49 3.59 1.51
N GLY A 95 -10.19 3.27 1.60
CA GLY A 95 -9.39 2.80 0.47
C GLY A 95 -9.91 1.49 -0.10
N LEU A 96 -10.29 0.53 0.74
CA LEU A 96 -10.89 -0.74 0.32
C LEU A 96 -12.21 -0.50 -0.45
N TRP A 97 -13.14 0.28 0.12
CA TRP A 97 -14.41 0.60 -0.55
C TRP A 97 -14.20 1.41 -1.83
N GLY A 98 -13.29 2.39 -1.84
CA GLY A 98 -12.92 3.14 -3.03
C GLY A 98 -12.41 2.25 -4.16
N GLY A 99 -11.55 1.27 -3.83
CA GLY A 99 -11.04 0.29 -4.79
C GLY A 99 -12.14 -0.62 -5.36
N ILE A 100 -13.06 -1.10 -4.52
CA ILE A 100 -14.20 -1.94 -4.95
C ILE A 100 -15.17 -1.15 -5.82
N ILE A 101 -15.48 0.10 -5.47
CA ILE A 101 -16.34 0.98 -6.26
C ILE A 101 -15.70 1.24 -7.63
N LEU A 102 -14.41 1.55 -7.68
CA LEU A 102 -13.70 1.74 -8.95
C LEU A 102 -13.71 0.47 -9.78
N PHE A 103 -13.47 -0.71 -9.17
CA PHE A 103 -13.53 -2.00 -9.86
C PHE A 103 -14.91 -2.23 -10.53
N PHE A 104 -16.01 -2.01 -9.81
CA PHE A 104 -17.34 -2.13 -10.38
C PHE A 104 -17.61 -1.08 -11.48
N GLY A 105 -17.11 0.14 -11.30
CA GLY A 105 -17.15 1.15 -12.35
C GLY A 105 -16.47 0.69 -13.63
N LEU A 106 -15.27 0.10 -13.52
CA LEU A 106 -14.54 -0.46 -14.65
C LEU A 106 -15.24 -1.68 -15.28
N CYS A 107 -15.98 -2.47 -14.50
CA CYS A 107 -16.77 -3.58 -15.02
C CYS A 107 -17.95 -3.12 -15.92
N ARG A 108 -18.33 -1.86 -15.88
CA ARG A 108 -19.32 -1.25 -16.79
C ARG A 108 -18.78 -1.03 -18.20
N LEU A 109 -17.45 -1.03 -18.39
CA LEU A 109 -16.82 -0.85 -19.67
C LEU A 109 -16.77 -2.16 -20.45
N ARG A 110 -17.07 -2.12 -21.74
CA ARG A 110 -16.80 -3.23 -22.67
C ARG A 110 -15.37 -3.10 -23.19
N LEU A 111 -14.55 -4.09 -22.91
CA LEU A 111 -13.14 -4.11 -23.30
C LEU A 111 -12.93 -5.09 -24.46
N ASN A 112 -12.59 -4.58 -25.64
CA ASN A 112 -12.11 -5.41 -26.73
C ASN A 112 -10.67 -5.88 -26.48
N ALA A 113 -10.18 -6.81 -27.29
CA ALA A 113 -8.84 -7.39 -27.15
C ALA A 113 -7.73 -6.32 -27.23
N GLU A 114 -7.91 -5.32 -28.06
CA GLU A 114 -6.94 -4.24 -28.22
C GLU A 114 -6.86 -3.36 -26.95
N THR A 115 -8.00 -2.93 -26.40
CA THR A 115 -8.05 -2.15 -25.15
C THR A 115 -7.43 -2.92 -23.99
N ARG A 116 -7.71 -4.24 -23.89
CA ARG A 116 -7.09 -5.11 -22.86
C ARG A 116 -5.58 -5.14 -22.99
N GLN A 117 -5.07 -5.28 -24.22
CA GLN A 117 -3.63 -5.25 -24.48
C GLN A 117 -3.01 -3.88 -24.16
N MET A 118 -3.71 -2.79 -24.46
CA MET A 118 -3.24 -1.44 -24.13
C MET A 118 -3.18 -1.19 -22.63
N TRP A 119 -4.12 -1.67 -21.85
CA TRP A 119 -4.04 -1.56 -20.38
C TRP A 119 -2.82 -2.29 -19.82
N LEU A 120 -2.55 -3.51 -20.29
CA LEU A 120 -1.33 -4.24 -19.90
C LEU A 120 -0.06 -3.51 -20.32
N MET A 121 -0.08 -2.87 -21.50
CA MET A 121 1.04 -2.07 -21.98
C MET A 121 1.25 -0.82 -21.11
N LEU A 122 0.18 -0.15 -20.65
CA LEU A 122 0.29 1.00 -19.76
C LEU A 122 0.85 0.60 -18.39
N ILE A 123 0.44 -0.55 -17.84
CA ILE A 123 1.05 -1.10 -16.63
C ILE A 123 2.54 -1.36 -16.87
N LEU A 124 2.90 -2.00 -17.96
CA LEU A 124 4.29 -2.27 -18.32
C LEU A 124 5.11 -0.98 -18.48
N LEU A 125 4.59 0.02 -19.15
CA LEU A 125 5.28 1.30 -19.33
C LEU A 125 5.45 2.06 -18.01
N SER A 126 4.48 1.98 -17.09
CA SER A 126 4.64 2.56 -15.74
C SER A 126 5.79 1.91 -14.97
N THR A 127 5.96 0.59 -15.12
CA THR A 127 7.09 -0.11 -14.49
C THR A 127 8.43 0.23 -15.15
N TRP A 128 8.44 0.56 -16.43
CA TRP A 128 9.63 1.10 -17.12
C TRP A 128 10.06 2.46 -16.55
N GLY A 129 9.12 3.34 -16.21
CA GLY A 129 9.45 4.57 -15.49
C GLY A 129 10.20 4.29 -14.19
N GLN A 130 9.74 3.28 -13.43
CA GLN A 130 10.42 2.86 -12.19
C GLN A 130 11.76 2.15 -12.46
N ALA A 131 11.87 1.38 -13.54
CA ALA A 131 13.12 0.74 -13.93
C ALA A 131 14.20 1.79 -14.29
N VAL A 132 13.83 2.83 -15.02
CA VAL A 132 14.73 3.97 -15.33
C VAL A 132 15.18 4.66 -14.05
N LEU A 133 14.26 4.98 -13.13
CA LEU A 133 14.61 5.56 -11.85
C LEU A 133 15.52 4.65 -11.01
N THR A 134 15.29 3.34 -11.04
CA THR A 134 16.15 2.35 -10.37
C THR A 134 17.57 2.41 -10.92
N LEU A 135 17.73 2.47 -12.24
CA LEU A 135 19.05 2.60 -12.88
C LEU A 135 19.71 3.94 -12.55
N LEU A 136 18.96 5.05 -12.54
CA LEU A 136 19.48 6.35 -12.12
C LEU A 136 19.92 6.34 -10.66
N GLN A 137 19.13 5.78 -9.74
CA GLN A 137 19.47 5.64 -8.33
C GLN A 137 20.69 4.74 -8.10
N TRP A 138 20.90 3.73 -8.95
CA TRP A 138 22.01 2.81 -8.80
C TRP A 138 23.32 3.30 -9.40
N PHE A 139 23.27 3.91 -10.59
CA PHE A 139 24.46 4.18 -11.38
C PHE A 139 24.79 5.66 -11.56
N VAL A 140 23.84 6.57 -11.33
CA VAL A 140 23.97 7.98 -11.71
C VAL A 140 23.87 8.92 -10.52
N PHE A 141 22.98 8.66 -9.56
CA PHE A 141 22.74 9.58 -8.45
C PHE A 141 23.92 9.60 -7.47
N THR A 142 24.36 10.82 -7.16
CA THR A 142 25.30 11.16 -6.09
C THR A 142 24.53 11.68 -4.88
N ALA A 143 25.23 12.08 -3.82
CA ALA A 143 24.60 12.63 -2.61
C ALA A 143 23.75 13.89 -2.91
N ASP A 144 24.15 14.68 -3.90
CA ASP A 144 23.40 15.84 -4.37
C ASP A 144 22.59 15.44 -5.62
N ASN A 145 21.37 14.99 -5.42
CA ASN A 145 20.45 14.61 -6.49
C ASN A 145 19.04 15.16 -6.24
N TRP A 146 18.29 15.37 -7.33
CA TRP A 146 16.96 15.97 -7.30
C TRP A 146 15.89 15.17 -6.57
N MET A 147 16.10 13.87 -6.35
CA MET A 147 15.18 13.00 -5.59
C MET A 147 15.48 12.97 -4.08
N GLU A 148 16.55 13.61 -3.62
CA GLU A 148 17.03 13.48 -2.24
C GLU A 148 17.27 12.00 -1.87
N PHE A 149 17.65 11.18 -2.86
CA PHE A 149 17.97 9.77 -2.67
C PHE A 149 19.36 9.63 -2.04
N ASP A 150 19.46 8.82 -1.00
CA ASP A 150 20.75 8.48 -0.38
C ASP A 150 21.42 7.33 -1.16
N PRO A 151 22.55 7.59 -1.87
CA PRO A 151 23.25 6.57 -2.67
C PRO A 151 23.82 5.40 -1.86
N THR A 152 23.87 5.48 -0.53
CA THR A 152 24.27 4.37 0.33
C THR A 152 23.16 3.33 0.50
N GLN A 153 21.92 3.70 0.15
CA GLN A 153 20.76 2.82 0.19
C GLN A 153 20.55 2.07 -1.13
N ARG A 154 19.86 0.95 -1.05
CA ARG A 154 19.39 0.26 -2.25
C ARG A 154 18.29 1.07 -2.94
N PRO A 155 18.23 1.07 -4.29
CA PRO A 155 17.17 1.75 -5.04
C PRO A 155 15.76 1.34 -4.59
N TYR A 156 14.88 2.33 -4.51
CA TYR A 156 13.47 2.15 -4.15
C TYR A 156 12.49 2.85 -5.12
N GLY A 157 13.00 3.43 -6.22
CA GLY A 157 12.19 4.20 -7.16
C GLY A 157 11.49 5.38 -6.46
N ILE A 158 10.19 5.51 -6.71
CA ILE A 158 9.37 6.50 -5.99
C ILE A 158 8.75 5.96 -4.69
N PHE A 159 8.89 4.65 -4.39
CA PHE A 159 8.10 3.99 -3.34
C PHE A 159 8.70 4.10 -1.93
N GLN A 160 9.91 4.61 -1.80
CA GLN A 160 10.65 4.71 -0.53
C GLN A 160 10.89 3.35 0.16
N GLN A 161 10.62 2.23 -0.55
CA GLN A 161 10.74 0.88 -0.03
C GLN A 161 11.12 -0.11 -1.17
N VAL A 162 12.24 -0.81 -1.00
CA VAL A 162 12.85 -1.67 -2.03
C VAL A 162 11.94 -2.84 -2.44
N ASN A 163 11.23 -3.47 -1.48
CA ASN A 163 10.37 -4.61 -1.78
C ASN A 163 9.11 -4.18 -2.54
N VAL A 164 8.59 -2.97 -2.29
CA VAL A 164 7.47 -2.39 -3.04
C VAL A 164 7.90 -2.13 -4.48
N LEU A 165 9.08 -1.52 -4.69
CA LEU A 165 9.63 -1.38 -6.04
C LEU A 165 9.80 -2.73 -6.73
N ALA A 166 10.37 -3.72 -6.05
CA ALA A 166 10.64 -5.03 -6.62
C ALA A 166 9.37 -5.78 -7.04
N SER A 167 8.30 -5.74 -6.22
CA SER A 167 7.02 -6.35 -6.59
C SER A 167 6.34 -5.62 -7.75
N TYR A 168 6.51 -4.29 -7.84
CA TYR A 168 6.02 -3.50 -8.97
C TYR A 168 6.73 -3.87 -10.27
N LEU A 169 8.07 -3.95 -10.26
CA LEU A 169 8.87 -4.40 -11.40
C LEU A 169 8.55 -5.86 -11.78
N ALA A 170 8.38 -6.75 -10.79
CA ALA A 170 7.97 -8.12 -11.05
C ALA A 170 6.59 -8.22 -11.71
N THR A 171 5.65 -7.30 -11.39
CA THR A 171 4.35 -7.21 -12.06
C THR A 171 4.50 -6.72 -13.51
N GLY A 172 5.38 -5.75 -13.77
CA GLY A 172 5.73 -5.34 -15.13
C GLY A 172 6.37 -6.47 -15.94
N TYR A 173 7.28 -7.21 -15.31
CA TYR A 173 7.87 -8.40 -15.91
C TYR A 173 6.79 -9.46 -16.25
N ALA A 174 5.83 -9.69 -15.34
CA ALA A 174 4.70 -10.58 -15.60
C ALA A 174 3.88 -10.14 -16.82
N CYS A 175 3.56 -8.85 -16.92
CA CYS A 175 2.89 -8.28 -18.10
C CYS A 175 3.71 -8.48 -19.38
N ALA A 176 5.03 -8.29 -19.33
CA ALA A 176 5.92 -8.48 -20.48
C ALA A 176 5.98 -9.94 -20.93
N VAL A 177 6.10 -10.91 -20.00
CA VAL A 177 6.05 -12.34 -20.30
C VAL A 177 4.76 -12.69 -21.03
N TYR A 178 3.62 -12.26 -20.51
CA TYR A 178 2.32 -12.49 -21.14
C TYR A 178 2.23 -11.84 -22.53
N LEU A 179 2.55 -10.56 -22.65
CA LEU A 179 2.49 -9.81 -23.90
C LEU A 179 3.44 -10.37 -24.98
N PHE A 180 4.62 -10.85 -24.60
CA PHE A 180 5.56 -11.52 -25.49
C PHE A 180 4.95 -12.79 -26.09
N MET A 181 4.16 -13.54 -25.31
CA MET A 181 3.52 -14.78 -25.75
C MET A 181 2.30 -14.55 -26.65
N VAL A 182 1.52 -13.48 -26.42
CA VAL A 182 0.21 -13.31 -27.08
C VAL A 182 0.18 -12.24 -28.15
N SER A 183 1.09 -11.26 -28.14
CA SER A 183 1.01 -10.10 -29.06
C SER A 183 1.72 -10.39 -30.38
N ASN A 184 1.05 -10.01 -31.48
CA ASN A 184 1.62 -10.01 -32.82
C ASN A 184 2.15 -8.62 -33.26
N LYS A 185 1.89 -7.56 -32.45
CA LYS A 185 2.35 -6.19 -32.74
C LYS A 185 3.86 -6.10 -32.47
N ARG A 186 4.66 -5.73 -33.50
CA ARG A 186 6.15 -5.66 -33.40
C ARG A 186 6.62 -4.76 -32.24
N VAL A 187 5.99 -3.61 -32.04
CA VAL A 187 6.34 -2.67 -30.97
C VAL A 187 6.12 -3.31 -29.58
N VAL A 188 4.98 -3.95 -29.37
CA VAL A 188 4.65 -4.61 -28.10
C VAL A 188 5.66 -5.73 -27.80
N ARG A 189 5.96 -6.56 -28.80
CA ARG A 189 6.96 -7.62 -28.66
C ARG A 189 8.36 -7.08 -28.40
N GLY A 190 8.74 -5.98 -29.08
CA GLY A 190 10.03 -5.32 -28.86
C GLY A 190 10.20 -4.82 -27.42
N ILE A 191 9.19 -4.08 -26.90
CA ILE A 191 9.20 -3.61 -25.51
C ILE A 191 9.20 -4.80 -24.53
N SER A 192 8.40 -5.83 -24.80
CA SER A 192 8.38 -7.04 -23.95
C SER A 192 9.75 -7.73 -23.94
N THR A 193 10.40 -7.89 -25.10
CA THR A 193 11.76 -8.48 -25.19
C THR A 193 12.76 -7.65 -24.40
N LEU A 194 12.73 -6.32 -24.54
CA LEU A 194 13.60 -5.44 -23.77
C LEU A 194 13.36 -5.59 -22.26
N THR A 195 12.10 -5.73 -21.85
CA THR A 195 11.76 -5.98 -20.44
C THR A 195 12.32 -7.32 -19.95
N LEU A 196 12.24 -8.38 -20.76
CA LEU A 196 12.82 -9.69 -20.43
C LEU A 196 14.35 -9.64 -20.28
N LEU A 197 15.01 -8.74 -21.01
CA LEU A 197 16.46 -8.52 -20.96
C LEU A 197 16.91 -7.61 -19.80
N VAL A 198 16.01 -6.84 -19.20
CA VAL A 198 16.39 -5.84 -18.19
C VAL A 198 15.82 -6.17 -16.81
N PHE A 199 14.52 -6.50 -16.68
CA PHE A 199 13.86 -6.59 -15.38
C PHE A 199 14.34 -7.73 -14.50
N PRO A 200 14.60 -8.95 -15.00
CA PRO A 200 15.16 -10.01 -14.15
C PRO A 200 16.49 -9.59 -13.52
N GLY A 201 17.34 -8.91 -14.28
CA GLY A 201 18.58 -8.35 -13.76
C GLY A 201 18.36 -7.28 -12.70
N LEU A 202 17.42 -6.35 -12.91
CA LEU A 202 17.07 -5.35 -11.90
C LEU A 202 16.57 -6.01 -10.61
N LEU A 203 15.75 -7.06 -10.70
CA LEU A 203 15.29 -7.80 -9.54
C LEU A 203 16.44 -8.45 -8.77
N VAL A 204 17.47 -8.93 -9.47
CA VAL A 204 18.71 -9.45 -8.86
C VAL A 204 19.46 -8.31 -8.17
N LEU A 205 19.68 -7.19 -8.84
CA LEU A 205 20.36 -6.00 -8.29
C LEU A 205 19.67 -5.46 -7.04
N LEU A 206 18.35 -5.44 -7.00
CA LEU A 206 17.58 -5.00 -5.83
C LEU A 206 17.68 -5.95 -4.63
N GLN A 207 18.17 -7.19 -4.83
CA GLN A 207 18.28 -8.20 -3.77
C GLN A 207 16.99 -8.36 -2.93
N SER A 208 15.84 -8.28 -3.59
CA SER A 208 14.53 -8.44 -2.98
C SER A 208 13.98 -9.84 -3.17
N ARG A 209 13.88 -10.61 -2.09
CA ARG A 209 13.37 -12.00 -2.15
C ARG A 209 11.95 -12.05 -2.72
N ILE A 210 11.10 -11.08 -2.37
CA ILE A 210 9.72 -11.06 -2.86
C ILE A 210 9.64 -10.74 -4.36
N GLY A 211 10.52 -9.87 -4.85
CA GLY A 211 10.65 -9.62 -6.28
C GLY A 211 11.07 -10.88 -7.05
N TRP A 212 12.02 -11.66 -6.49
CA TRP A 212 12.46 -12.93 -7.09
C TRP A 212 11.33 -13.96 -7.11
N VAL A 213 10.67 -14.18 -5.98
CA VAL A 213 9.55 -15.13 -5.87
C VAL A 213 8.43 -14.76 -6.84
N GLY A 214 8.06 -13.48 -6.92
CA GLY A 214 7.03 -12.99 -7.85
C GLY A 214 7.42 -13.20 -9.32
N GLY A 215 8.65 -12.83 -9.70
CA GLY A 215 9.16 -13.00 -11.07
C GLY A 215 9.30 -14.46 -11.48
N ILE A 216 9.90 -15.30 -10.63
CA ILE A 216 10.09 -16.73 -10.90
C ILE A 216 8.74 -17.46 -10.98
N SER A 217 7.82 -17.21 -10.03
CA SER A 217 6.48 -17.81 -10.05
C SER A 217 5.74 -17.49 -11.34
N THR A 218 5.81 -16.24 -11.79
CA THR A 218 5.21 -15.81 -13.06
C THR A 218 5.81 -16.52 -14.26
N LEU A 219 7.16 -16.56 -14.34
CA LEU A 219 7.86 -17.20 -15.45
C LEU A 219 7.52 -18.69 -15.53
N LEU A 220 7.54 -19.40 -14.41
CA LEU A 220 7.23 -20.82 -14.33
C LEU A 220 5.77 -21.12 -14.73
N LEU A 221 4.81 -20.39 -14.15
CA LEU A 221 3.39 -20.66 -14.38
C LEU A 221 2.95 -20.31 -15.82
N LEU A 222 3.44 -19.19 -16.38
CA LEU A 222 3.16 -18.84 -17.76
C LEU A 222 3.90 -19.77 -18.74
N SER A 223 5.14 -20.22 -18.42
CA SER A 223 5.84 -21.23 -19.21
C SER A 223 5.08 -22.55 -19.22
N PHE A 224 4.57 -22.99 -18.07
CA PHE A 224 3.73 -24.19 -17.98
C PHE A 224 2.45 -24.03 -18.80
N TYR A 225 1.76 -22.88 -18.72
CA TYR A 225 0.53 -22.64 -19.50
C TYR A 225 0.79 -22.64 -21.00
N TYR A 226 1.89 -22.04 -21.47
CA TYR A 226 2.26 -21.92 -22.89
C TYR A 226 3.29 -22.98 -23.35
N TRP A 227 3.48 -24.08 -22.62
CA TRP A 227 4.59 -25.04 -22.79
C TRP A 227 4.78 -25.59 -24.21
N ARG A 228 3.73 -25.59 -25.04
CA ARG A 228 3.77 -26.03 -26.45
C ARG A 228 4.28 -24.96 -27.42
N GLN A 229 4.48 -23.74 -26.98
CA GLN A 229 4.89 -22.65 -27.87
C GLN A 229 6.40 -22.50 -27.88
N ARG A 230 7.02 -22.46 -29.09
CA ARG A 230 8.48 -22.33 -29.25
C ARG A 230 9.05 -21.03 -28.63
N GLN A 231 8.25 -20.01 -28.48
CA GLN A 231 8.62 -18.71 -27.89
C GLN A 231 9.09 -18.83 -26.45
N ILE A 232 8.74 -19.91 -25.73
CA ILE A 232 9.18 -20.17 -24.35
C ILE A 232 10.70 -20.20 -24.26
N LEU A 233 11.40 -20.78 -25.24
CA LEU A 233 12.86 -20.77 -25.25
C LEU A 233 13.41 -19.35 -25.22
N GLY A 234 12.82 -18.41 -25.98
CA GLY A 234 13.19 -17.00 -25.96
C GLY A 234 12.96 -16.36 -24.60
N LEU A 235 11.82 -16.66 -23.91
CA LEU A 235 11.57 -16.16 -22.55
C LEU A 235 12.71 -16.53 -21.59
N TRP A 236 13.09 -17.81 -21.57
CA TRP A 236 14.13 -18.30 -20.69
C TRP A 236 15.51 -17.76 -21.05
N LEU A 237 15.87 -17.72 -22.34
CA LEU A 237 17.15 -17.21 -22.79
C LEU A 237 17.35 -15.73 -22.46
N PHE A 238 16.35 -14.88 -22.72
CA PHE A 238 16.43 -13.44 -22.43
C PHE A 238 16.47 -13.18 -20.93
N SER A 239 15.62 -13.87 -20.15
CA SER A 239 15.61 -13.72 -18.69
C SER A 239 16.92 -14.22 -18.05
N LEU A 240 17.45 -15.35 -18.51
CA LEU A 240 18.71 -15.89 -18.03
C LEU A 240 19.89 -14.95 -18.37
N ALA A 241 19.95 -14.43 -19.60
CA ALA A 241 20.96 -13.46 -20.01
C ALA A 241 20.95 -12.23 -19.11
N SER A 242 19.74 -11.71 -18.77
CA SER A 242 19.56 -10.59 -17.85
C SER A 242 20.09 -10.89 -16.44
N VAL A 243 19.77 -12.07 -15.90
CA VAL A 243 20.25 -12.51 -14.58
C VAL A 243 21.76 -12.64 -14.56
N LEU A 244 22.35 -13.31 -15.58
CA LEU A 244 23.80 -13.49 -15.68
C LEU A 244 24.54 -12.15 -15.76
N ALA A 245 24.02 -11.20 -16.55
CA ALA A 245 24.57 -9.84 -16.63
C ALA A 245 24.55 -9.14 -15.26
N ALA A 246 23.44 -9.24 -14.53
CA ALA A 246 23.33 -8.62 -13.20
C ALA A 246 24.26 -9.29 -12.16
N VAL A 247 24.39 -10.61 -12.19
CA VAL A 247 25.32 -11.34 -11.31
C VAL A 247 26.77 -10.93 -11.62
N TYR A 248 27.11 -10.78 -12.91
CA TYR A 248 28.43 -10.27 -13.31
C TYR A 248 28.68 -8.84 -12.79
N VAL A 249 27.70 -7.93 -12.93
CA VAL A 249 27.82 -6.56 -12.38
C VAL A 249 28.02 -6.59 -10.87
N LEU A 250 27.25 -7.39 -10.12
CA LEU A 250 27.41 -7.52 -8.66
C LEU A 250 28.80 -8.08 -8.29
N SER A 251 29.35 -9.01 -9.07
CA SER A 251 30.67 -9.59 -8.77
C SER A 251 31.82 -8.59 -8.93
N GLN A 252 31.61 -7.50 -9.71
CA GLN A 252 32.61 -6.44 -9.87
C GLN A 252 32.54 -5.38 -8.74
N TRP A 253 31.47 -5.37 -7.92
CA TRP A 253 31.20 -4.25 -7.01
C TRP A 253 31.49 -4.52 -5.54
N SER A 254 32.00 -5.68 -5.16
CA SER A 254 32.61 -5.94 -3.87
C SER A 254 32.16 -7.18 -3.09
N ASP A 255 33.00 -7.57 -2.13
CA ASP A 255 32.78 -8.63 -1.13
C ASP A 255 31.56 -8.41 -0.20
N SER A 256 30.96 -7.22 -0.20
CA SER A 256 29.77 -6.88 0.60
C SER A 256 28.42 -7.04 -0.13
N ALA A 257 28.43 -7.43 -1.42
CA ALA A 257 27.22 -7.40 -2.26
C ALA A 257 26.14 -8.43 -1.87
N LEU A 258 26.49 -9.50 -1.19
CA LEU A 258 25.54 -10.49 -0.65
C LEU A 258 25.37 -10.28 0.86
N VAL A 259 24.63 -9.24 1.24
CA VAL A 259 24.28 -9.02 2.64
C VAL A 259 23.40 -10.16 3.13
N LEU A 260 23.99 -11.06 3.92
CA LEU A 260 23.25 -12.06 4.66
C LEU A 260 22.29 -11.37 5.62
N LYS A 261 20.99 -11.40 5.31
CA LYS A 261 19.93 -10.74 6.10
C LYS A 261 19.50 -11.59 7.31
N GLU A 262 20.46 -12.08 8.10
CA GLU A 262 20.16 -12.94 9.26
C GLU A 262 19.35 -12.20 10.33
N GLY A 263 19.69 -10.93 10.62
CA GLY A 263 18.94 -10.07 11.55
C GLY A 263 17.47 -9.94 11.14
N SER A 264 17.20 -9.57 9.90
CA SER A 264 15.84 -9.43 9.37
C SER A 264 15.01 -10.71 9.43
N ASN A 265 15.63 -11.90 9.31
CA ASN A 265 14.92 -13.17 9.46
C ASN A 265 14.54 -13.48 10.91
N ARG A 266 15.42 -13.11 11.86
CA ARG A 266 15.17 -13.27 13.30
C ARG A 266 14.02 -12.37 13.73
N GLU A 267 14.05 -11.11 13.33
CA GLU A 267 12.98 -10.14 13.63
C GLU A 267 11.64 -10.57 13.04
N ARG A 268 11.59 -11.04 11.78
CA ARG A 268 10.36 -11.56 11.17
C ARG A 268 9.80 -12.78 11.91
N ARG A 269 10.66 -13.71 12.32
CA ARG A 269 10.21 -14.88 13.09
C ARG A 269 9.62 -14.47 14.44
N LEU A 270 10.27 -13.55 15.13
CA LEU A 270 9.78 -13.00 16.39
C LEU A 270 8.44 -12.29 16.18
N LEU A 271 8.35 -11.45 15.15
CA LEU A 271 7.14 -10.71 14.80
C LEU A 271 5.96 -11.66 14.51
N LEU A 272 6.15 -12.67 13.66
CA LEU A 272 5.10 -13.63 13.33
C LEU A 272 4.71 -14.50 14.54
N HIS A 273 5.68 -14.92 15.36
CA HIS A 273 5.44 -15.71 16.57
C HIS A 273 4.56 -14.96 17.57
N TYR A 274 4.92 -13.72 17.90
CA TYR A 274 4.16 -12.92 18.86
C TYR A 274 2.84 -12.40 18.29
N THR A 275 2.74 -12.16 16.99
CA THR A 275 1.45 -11.88 16.33
C THR A 275 0.51 -13.08 16.47
N TRP A 276 1.00 -14.31 16.27
CA TRP A 276 0.20 -15.51 16.46
C TRP A 276 -0.22 -15.67 17.92
N HIS A 277 0.67 -15.39 18.86
CA HIS A 277 0.35 -15.38 20.28
C HIS A 277 -0.77 -14.39 20.62
N MET A 278 -0.69 -13.16 20.10
CA MET A 278 -1.76 -12.15 20.25
C MET A 278 -3.10 -12.62 19.68
N ILE A 279 -3.10 -13.26 18.50
CA ILE A 279 -4.30 -13.86 17.90
C ILE A 279 -4.89 -14.92 18.82
N SER A 280 -4.06 -15.78 19.41
CA SER A 280 -4.53 -16.83 20.32
C SER A 280 -5.19 -16.30 21.60
N GLN A 281 -4.81 -15.09 22.05
CA GLN A 281 -5.43 -14.42 23.19
C GLN A 281 -6.80 -13.82 22.84
N HIS A 282 -6.95 -13.23 21.65
CA HIS A 282 -8.17 -12.56 21.20
C HIS A 282 -8.62 -13.02 19.80
N PRO A 283 -8.90 -14.31 19.55
CA PRO A 283 -9.13 -14.84 18.20
C PRO A 283 -10.45 -14.36 17.56
N TRP A 284 -11.45 -14.04 18.36
CA TRP A 284 -12.80 -13.70 17.89
C TRP A 284 -12.98 -12.24 17.56
N LEU A 285 -12.58 -11.35 18.46
CA LEU A 285 -12.74 -9.89 18.31
C LEU A 285 -11.46 -9.19 17.85
N GLY A 286 -10.29 -9.81 18.05
CA GLY A 286 -9.00 -9.16 17.87
C GLY A 286 -8.71 -8.12 18.96
N TRP A 287 -7.68 -7.32 18.73
CA TRP A 287 -7.24 -6.26 19.65
C TRP A 287 -7.88 -4.90 19.34
N GLY A 288 -8.63 -4.78 18.25
CA GLY A 288 -9.15 -3.53 17.72
C GLY A 288 -8.26 -2.93 16.63
N TYR A 289 -8.90 -2.26 15.67
CA TYR A 289 -8.18 -1.62 14.58
C TYR A 289 -7.30 -0.46 15.06
N GLY A 290 -6.05 -0.43 14.56
CA GLY A 290 -5.04 0.55 14.94
C GLY A 290 -4.28 0.20 16.22
N GLN A 291 -4.56 -0.93 16.88
CA GLN A 291 -3.96 -1.31 18.15
C GLN A 291 -2.74 -2.23 18.03
N PHE A 292 -2.37 -2.65 16.82
CA PHE A 292 -1.31 -3.64 16.64
C PHE A 292 0.01 -3.21 17.29
N GLU A 293 0.53 -2.02 16.99
CA GLU A 293 1.81 -1.53 17.49
C GLU A 293 1.84 -1.49 19.03
N PHE A 294 0.79 -0.93 19.62
CA PHE A 294 0.64 -0.81 21.06
C PHE A 294 0.57 -2.17 21.76
N ALA A 295 -0.29 -3.05 21.29
CA ALA A 295 -0.50 -4.36 21.90
C ALA A 295 0.70 -5.29 21.69
N PHE A 296 1.32 -5.25 20.51
CA PHE A 296 2.51 -6.03 20.19
C PHE A 296 3.68 -5.67 21.12
N ALA A 297 3.95 -4.37 21.30
CA ALA A 297 5.02 -3.90 22.17
C ALA A 297 4.85 -4.42 23.61
N ARG A 298 3.64 -4.36 24.14
CA ARG A 298 3.33 -4.83 25.50
C ARG A 298 3.41 -6.34 25.63
N THR A 299 2.93 -7.06 24.62
CA THR A 299 3.05 -8.53 24.60
C THR A 299 4.52 -8.96 24.61
N LEU A 300 5.35 -8.27 23.83
CA LEU A 300 6.78 -8.54 23.75
C LEU A 300 7.52 -8.19 25.06
N ALA A 301 7.18 -7.05 25.66
CA ALA A 301 7.73 -6.61 26.94
C ALA A 301 7.34 -7.54 28.10
N GLN A 302 6.09 -7.97 28.16
CA GLN A 302 5.61 -8.95 29.16
C GLN A 302 6.33 -10.30 29.06
N ALA A 303 6.68 -10.70 27.82
CA ALA A 303 7.46 -11.91 27.60
C ALA A 303 8.97 -11.75 27.90
N GLY A 304 9.44 -10.54 28.20
CA GLY A 304 10.87 -10.26 28.39
C GLY A 304 11.72 -10.51 27.16
N GLN A 305 11.16 -10.34 25.95
CA GLN A 305 11.78 -10.72 24.68
C GLN A 305 11.99 -9.49 23.74
N VAL A 306 12.06 -8.29 24.31
CA VAL A 306 12.35 -7.07 23.54
C VAL A 306 13.81 -7.11 23.09
N PRO A 307 14.11 -7.11 21.78
CA PRO A 307 15.49 -7.06 21.28
C PRO A 307 16.12 -5.69 21.54
N ASP A 308 17.45 -5.67 21.58
CA ASP A 308 18.22 -4.44 21.73
C ASP A 308 17.94 -3.47 20.58
N ASN A 309 17.72 -2.19 20.89
CA ASN A 309 17.41 -1.11 19.95
C ASN A 309 16.23 -1.44 19.01
N PHE A 310 15.23 -2.17 19.51
CA PHE A 310 14.10 -2.61 18.70
C PHE A 310 13.15 -1.46 18.34
N ILE A 311 12.88 -1.32 17.04
CA ILE A 311 11.85 -0.41 16.51
C ILE A 311 10.56 -1.20 16.37
N TYR A 312 9.54 -0.81 17.13
CA TYR A 312 8.26 -1.49 17.09
C TYR A 312 7.56 -1.29 15.75
N PRO A 313 7.23 -2.40 15.06
CA PRO A 313 6.54 -2.30 13.78
C PRO A 313 5.04 -2.03 13.98
N SER A 314 4.46 -1.23 13.09
CA SER A 314 3.01 -0.99 13.04
C SER A 314 2.23 -2.09 12.30
N HIS A 315 2.92 -3.13 11.79
CA HIS A 315 2.33 -4.17 10.94
C HIS A 315 3.12 -5.49 11.07
N PRO A 316 2.46 -6.67 11.12
CA PRO A 316 3.13 -7.97 11.30
C PRO A 316 3.81 -8.53 10.05
N HIS A 317 3.96 -7.78 8.98
CA HIS A 317 4.49 -8.21 7.69
C HIS A 317 3.73 -9.40 7.06
N ASN A 318 2.44 -9.50 7.34
CA ASN A 318 1.51 -10.45 6.71
C ASN A 318 0.10 -9.90 6.83
N GLU A 319 -0.54 -9.64 5.70
CA GLU A 319 -1.85 -8.97 5.63
C GLU A 319 -2.96 -9.79 6.29
N VAL A 320 -2.93 -11.11 6.13
CA VAL A 320 -3.95 -11.99 6.72
C VAL A 320 -3.85 -12.01 8.24
N LEU A 321 -2.63 -12.12 8.78
CA LEU A 321 -2.41 -12.05 10.23
C LEU A 321 -2.74 -10.67 10.78
N PHE A 322 -2.44 -9.61 10.03
CA PHE A 322 -2.77 -8.24 10.44
C PHE A 322 -4.27 -8.02 10.60
N GLY A 323 -5.04 -8.39 9.57
CA GLY A 323 -6.49 -8.29 9.65
C GLY A 323 -7.05 -9.14 10.80
N TRP A 324 -6.52 -10.37 11.02
CA TRP A 324 -7.00 -11.24 12.08
C TRP A 324 -6.64 -10.72 13.48
N VAL A 325 -5.41 -10.28 13.70
CA VAL A 325 -4.98 -9.79 15.02
C VAL A 325 -5.72 -8.53 15.44
N GLU A 326 -6.01 -7.61 14.50
CA GLU A 326 -6.74 -6.39 14.80
C GLU A 326 -8.26 -6.56 14.77
N GLY A 327 -8.79 -7.23 13.73
CA GLY A 327 -10.22 -7.32 13.45
C GLY A 327 -10.88 -8.66 13.79
N GLY A 328 -10.11 -9.61 14.33
CA GLY A 328 -10.62 -10.92 14.74
C GLY A 328 -11.14 -11.76 13.58
N ILE A 329 -12.03 -12.70 13.90
CA ILE A 329 -12.59 -13.64 12.93
C ILE A 329 -13.42 -12.94 11.84
N ALA A 330 -14.03 -11.78 12.14
CA ALA A 330 -14.82 -11.04 11.16
C ALA A 330 -13.94 -10.50 10.03
N ALA A 331 -12.79 -9.92 10.35
CA ALA A 331 -11.85 -9.44 9.35
C ALA A 331 -11.22 -10.61 8.57
N LEU A 332 -10.89 -11.72 9.23
CA LEU A 332 -10.37 -12.92 8.56
C LEU A 332 -11.38 -13.48 7.55
N ILE A 333 -12.64 -13.64 7.92
CA ILE A 333 -13.70 -14.08 7.02
C ILE A 333 -13.84 -13.07 5.87
N GLY A 334 -13.82 -11.79 6.17
CA GLY A 334 -13.90 -10.74 5.16
C GLY A 334 -12.78 -10.82 4.11
N MET A 335 -11.53 -11.04 4.54
CA MET A 335 -10.40 -11.23 3.62
C MET A 335 -10.52 -12.49 2.79
N LEU A 336 -10.99 -13.59 3.37
CA LEU A 336 -11.26 -14.84 2.63
C LEU A 336 -12.34 -14.62 1.56
N LEU A 337 -13.41 -13.88 1.89
CA LEU A 337 -14.47 -13.54 0.92
C LEU A 337 -13.93 -12.66 -0.20
N LEU A 338 -13.08 -11.65 0.11
CA LEU A 338 -12.41 -10.84 -0.92
C LEU A 338 -11.53 -11.72 -1.83
N ALA A 339 -10.73 -12.60 -1.26
CA ALA A 339 -9.88 -13.52 -2.01
C ALA A 339 -10.71 -14.45 -2.92
N ILE A 340 -11.80 -15.03 -2.41
CA ILE A 340 -12.73 -15.85 -3.19
C ILE A 340 -13.31 -15.01 -4.33
N GLY A 341 -13.80 -13.80 -4.06
CA GLY A 341 -14.35 -12.90 -5.06
C GLY A 341 -13.34 -12.55 -6.15
N TYR A 342 -12.10 -12.34 -5.77
CA TYR A 342 -11.02 -12.02 -6.71
C TYR A 342 -10.62 -13.23 -7.58
N VAL A 343 -10.61 -14.44 -7.04
CA VAL A 343 -10.23 -15.68 -7.73
C VAL A 343 -11.41 -16.31 -8.51
N LYS A 344 -12.64 -15.97 -8.17
CA LYS A 344 -13.85 -16.59 -8.75
C LYS A 344 -13.87 -16.62 -10.29
N PRO A 345 -13.48 -15.58 -11.05
CA PRO A 345 -13.42 -15.64 -12.51
C PRO A 345 -12.48 -16.72 -13.03
N LEU A 346 -11.37 -16.97 -12.33
CA LEU A 346 -10.45 -18.06 -12.66
C LEU A 346 -11.13 -19.43 -12.53
N LEU A 347 -11.92 -19.63 -11.47
CA LEU A 347 -12.65 -20.89 -11.27
C LEU A 347 -13.74 -21.11 -12.32
N MET A 348 -14.36 -20.02 -12.80
CA MET A 348 -15.42 -20.08 -13.83
C MET A 348 -14.87 -20.28 -15.25
N GLN A 349 -13.76 -19.65 -15.59
CA GLN A 349 -13.15 -19.73 -16.93
C GLN A 349 -11.61 -19.91 -16.84
N PRO A 350 -11.14 -21.05 -16.33
CA PRO A 350 -9.72 -21.25 -16.02
C PRO A 350 -8.81 -21.05 -17.24
N LYS A 351 -9.19 -21.56 -18.41
CA LYS A 351 -8.38 -21.46 -19.63
C LYS A 351 -8.16 -20.01 -20.10
N THR A 352 -9.13 -19.13 -19.89
CA THR A 352 -9.05 -17.73 -20.36
C THR A 352 -8.44 -16.82 -19.31
N VAL A 353 -8.76 -17.06 -18.03
CA VAL A 353 -8.42 -16.15 -16.93
C VAL A 353 -7.07 -16.47 -16.32
N PHE A 354 -6.63 -17.73 -16.31
CA PHE A 354 -5.39 -18.16 -15.67
C PHE A 354 -4.16 -17.30 -16.04
N PRO A 355 -3.89 -17.01 -17.34
CA PRO A 355 -2.70 -16.21 -17.67
C PRO A 355 -2.75 -14.79 -17.08
N ILE A 356 -3.94 -14.18 -17.03
CA ILE A 356 -4.10 -12.83 -16.44
C ILE A 356 -4.02 -12.89 -14.92
N TRP A 357 -4.57 -13.93 -14.31
CA TRP A 357 -4.45 -14.15 -12.85
C TRP A 357 -3.00 -14.27 -12.42
N VAL A 358 -2.15 -14.95 -13.18
CA VAL A 358 -0.71 -15.06 -12.89
C VAL A 358 -0.04 -13.69 -12.79
N LEU A 359 -0.51 -12.67 -13.55
CA LEU A 359 0.06 -11.32 -13.49
C LEU A 359 -0.15 -10.63 -12.14
N THR A 360 -1.10 -11.11 -11.34
CA THR A 360 -1.40 -10.56 -10.01
C THR A 360 -0.51 -11.13 -8.91
N LEU A 361 0.17 -12.25 -9.18
CA LEU A 361 0.94 -13.00 -8.18
C LEU A 361 2.05 -12.19 -7.51
N PRO A 362 2.82 -11.33 -8.22
CA PRO A 362 3.87 -10.55 -7.54
C PRO A 362 3.31 -9.66 -6.42
N ILE A 363 2.13 -9.06 -6.62
CA ILE A 363 1.45 -8.26 -5.58
C ILE A 363 0.83 -9.17 -4.51
N ALA A 364 0.15 -10.25 -4.91
CA ALA A 364 -0.51 -11.17 -3.98
C ALA A 364 0.50 -11.85 -3.03
N LEU A 365 1.65 -12.28 -3.54
CA LEU A 365 2.72 -12.86 -2.73
C LEU A 365 3.34 -11.81 -1.80
N HIS A 366 3.44 -10.55 -2.25
CA HIS A 366 3.94 -9.47 -1.41
C HIS A 366 3.03 -9.17 -0.22
N LEU A 367 1.70 -9.28 -0.37
CA LEU A 367 0.75 -9.17 0.75
C LEU A 367 0.98 -10.22 1.85
N MET A 368 1.56 -11.37 1.51
CA MET A 368 1.90 -12.42 2.49
C MET A 368 3.20 -12.16 3.25
N THR A 369 3.98 -11.15 2.86
CA THR A 369 5.30 -10.85 3.43
C THR A 369 5.46 -9.41 3.90
N GLU A 370 4.59 -8.51 3.48
CA GLU A 370 4.55 -7.09 3.82
C GLU A 370 3.16 -6.51 3.51
N TYR A 371 3.04 -5.18 3.45
CA TYR A 371 1.78 -4.44 3.27
C TYR A 371 1.84 -3.43 2.10
N PRO A 372 2.10 -3.90 0.86
CA PRO A 372 2.32 -3.02 -0.30
C PRO A 372 1.12 -2.11 -0.63
N LEU A 373 -0.10 -2.53 -0.29
CA LEU A 373 -1.31 -1.76 -0.59
C LEU A 373 -1.49 -0.54 0.33
N TYR A 374 -0.88 -0.52 1.53
CA TYR A 374 -0.83 0.68 2.37
C TYR A 374 0.29 1.63 1.96
N GLN A 375 1.35 1.09 1.36
CA GLN A 375 2.51 1.87 0.93
C GLN A 375 2.33 2.51 -0.44
N SER A 376 1.53 1.89 -1.33
CA SER A 376 1.47 2.28 -2.75
C SER A 376 0.07 2.19 -3.35
N ALA A 377 -0.50 3.34 -3.70
CA ALA A 377 -1.73 3.44 -4.48
C ALA A 377 -1.56 2.92 -5.92
N ALA A 378 -0.33 2.90 -6.47
CA ALA A 378 -0.06 2.31 -7.77
C ALA A 378 -0.32 0.80 -7.78
N HIS A 379 0.05 0.08 -6.72
CA HIS A 379 -0.27 -1.35 -6.56
C HIS A 379 -1.78 -1.59 -6.49
N TRP A 380 -2.52 -0.72 -5.78
CA TRP A 380 -3.98 -0.76 -5.75
C TRP A 380 -4.57 -0.63 -7.15
N LEU A 381 -4.19 0.41 -7.89
CA LEU A 381 -4.70 0.65 -9.25
C LEU A 381 -4.36 -0.52 -10.17
N VAL A 382 -3.12 -1.01 -10.15
CA VAL A 382 -2.71 -2.18 -10.95
C VAL A 382 -3.54 -3.41 -10.60
N LEU A 383 -3.75 -3.71 -9.32
CA LEU A 383 -4.54 -4.85 -8.87
C LEU A 383 -6.01 -4.75 -9.34
N ILE A 384 -6.60 -3.55 -9.28
CA ILE A 384 -7.96 -3.27 -9.76
C ILE A 384 -8.05 -3.45 -11.29
N LEU A 385 -7.08 -2.92 -12.04
CA LEU A 385 -7.05 -3.07 -13.50
C LEU A 385 -6.88 -4.54 -13.92
N LEU A 386 -5.96 -5.27 -13.29
CA LEU A 386 -5.79 -6.71 -13.53
C LEU A 386 -7.04 -7.49 -13.12
N GLY A 387 -7.68 -7.14 -12.01
CA GLY A 387 -8.97 -7.69 -11.60
C GLY A 387 -10.04 -7.50 -12.67
N ARG A 388 -10.16 -6.30 -13.26
CA ARG A 388 -11.08 -6.07 -14.39
C ARG A 388 -10.69 -6.89 -15.63
N LEU A 389 -9.40 -7.03 -15.91
CA LEU A 389 -8.92 -7.84 -17.04
C LEU A 389 -9.19 -9.34 -16.85
N MET A 390 -9.32 -9.82 -15.62
CA MET A 390 -9.77 -11.18 -15.32
C MET A 390 -11.27 -11.42 -15.56
N MET A 391 -12.07 -10.35 -15.78
CA MET A 391 -13.50 -10.46 -16.09
C MET A 391 -13.69 -10.52 -17.61
N PRO A 392 -13.91 -11.71 -18.22
CA PRO A 392 -14.31 -11.81 -19.61
C PRO A 392 -15.69 -11.20 -19.83
N GLU A 393 -15.91 -10.61 -21.00
CA GLU A 393 -17.19 -9.97 -21.34
C GLU A 393 -18.38 -10.94 -21.25
N THR A 394 -18.14 -12.22 -21.53
CA THR A 394 -19.15 -13.29 -21.40
C THR A 394 -19.67 -13.47 -19.98
N LEU A 395 -18.81 -13.33 -18.97
CA LEU A 395 -19.23 -13.41 -17.56
C LEU A 395 -20.01 -12.17 -17.14
N LEU A 396 -19.64 -10.99 -17.63
CA LEU A 396 -20.32 -9.73 -17.30
C LEU A 396 -21.72 -9.68 -17.94
N THR A 397 -21.86 -10.12 -19.20
CA THR A 397 -23.16 -10.15 -19.90
C THR A 397 -24.11 -11.18 -19.29
N ALA A 398 -23.64 -12.38 -18.94
CA ALA A 398 -24.45 -13.40 -18.29
C ALA A 398 -24.97 -12.92 -16.91
N SER A 399 -24.13 -12.25 -16.14
CA SER A 399 -24.50 -11.69 -14.86
C SER A 399 -25.51 -10.53 -14.98
N ALA A 400 -25.38 -9.68 -16.00
CA ALA A 400 -26.30 -8.59 -16.28
C ALA A 400 -27.70 -9.13 -16.68
N SER A 401 -27.77 -10.17 -17.52
CA SER A 401 -29.03 -10.80 -17.92
C SER A 401 -29.76 -11.42 -16.74
N ALA A 402 -29.06 -12.08 -15.83
CA ALA A 402 -29.65 -12.65 -14.61
C ALA A 402 -30.24 -11.58 -13.67
N SER A 403 -29.62 -10.41 -13.60
CA SER A 403 -30.10 -9.29 -12.76
C SER A 403 -31.27 -8.53 -13.38
N ALA A 404 -31.31 -8.41 -14.72
CA ALA A 404 -32.38 -7.70 -15.44
C ALA A 404 -33.73 -8.41 -15.34
N SER A 405 -33.73 -9.74 -15.22
CA SER A 405 -34.96 -10.53 -15.03
C SER A 405 -35.59 -10.37 -13.63
N ALA A 406 -34.84 -9.81 -12.65
CA ALA A 406 -35.28 -9.71 -11.27
C ALA A 406 -35.93 -8.36 -10.89
N SER A 407 -35.80 -7.26 -11.67
CA SER A 407 -36.32 -5.95 -11.25
C SER A 407 -36.42 -4.91 -12.37
N ALA A 408 -37.59 -4.74 -12.95
CA ALA A 408 -37.75 -3.86 -14.14
C ALA A 408 -38.15 -2.40 -13.90
N SER A 409 -38.63 -1.93 -12.75
CA SER A 409 -39.18 -0.56 -12.65
C SER A 409 -38.81 0.28 -11.42
N ALA A 410 -38.55 -0.32 -10.25
CA ALA A 410 -38.14 0.45 -9.06
C ALA A 410 -36.62 0.81 -9.09
N SER A 411 -35.88 0.27 -10.03
CA SER A 411 -34.42 0.28 -10.06
C SER A 411 -33.78 1.59 -10.56
N THR A 412 -34.46 2.35 -11.41
CA THR A 412 -33.82 3.52 -12.08
C THR A 412 -33.56 4.71 -11.16
N LEU A 413 -34.50 5.04 -10.27
CA LEU A 413 -34.34 6.15 -9.31
C LEU A 413 -33.30 5.80 -8.25
N TRP A 414 -33.36 4.57 -7.71
CA TRP A 414 -32.37 4.06 -6.78
C TRP A 414 -30.97 4.04 -7.38
N GLN A 415 -30.82 3.55 -8.60
CA GLN A 415 -29.54 3.53 -9.31
C GLN A 415 -28.98 4.94 -9.55
N ARG A 416 -29.85 5.91 -9.94
CA ARG A 416 -29.43 7.31 -10.08
C ARG A 416 -29.00 7.91 -8.76
N GLY A 417 -29.73 7.66 -7.68
CA GLY A 417 -29.35 8.09 -6.33
C GLY A 417 -28.02 7.49 -5.89
N LEU A 418 -27.80 6.19 -6.10
CA LEU A 418 -26.56 5.52 -5.76
C LEU A 418 -25.38 6.04 -6.61
N ASN A 419 -25.56 6.23 -7.92
CA ASN A 419 -24.52 6.83 -8.77
C ASN A 419 -24.18 8.26 -8.30
N GLY A 420 -25.20 9.07 -7.94
CA GLY A 420 -25.01 10.39 -7.38
C GLY A 420 -24.20 10.39 -6.08
N ALA A 421 -24.52 9.46 -5.17
CA ALA A 421 -23.78 9.28 -3.92
C ALA A 421 -22.31 8.87 -4.15
N ILE A 422 -22.06 7.97 -5.11
CA ILE A 422 -20.70 7.57 -5.50
C ILE A 422 -19.92 8.74 -6.10
N ILE A 423 -20.53 9.51 -7.00
CA ILE A 423 -19.90 10.71 -7.61
C ILE A 423 -19.59 11.73 -6.50
N PHE A 424 -20.51 11.96 -5.58
CA PHE A 424 -20.29 12.88 -4.45
C PHE A 424 -19.15 12.40 -3.55
N ALA A 425 -19.10 11.13 -3.18
CA ALA A 425 -18.01 10.57 -2.40
C ALA A 425 -16.65 10.66 -3.13
N ALA A 426 -16.64 10.41 -4.44
CA ALA A 426 -15.43 10.56 -5.26
C ALA A 426 -15.00 12.04 -5.36
N LEU A 427 -15.93 12.98 -5.45
CA LEU A 427 -15.64 14.42 -5.43
C LEU A 427 -15.04 14.84 -4.08
N CYS A 428 -15.61 14.39 -2.97
CA CYS A 428 -15.05 14.61 -1.63
C CYS A 428 -13.63 14.05 -1.51
N THR A 429 -13.39 12.83 -2.03
CA THR A 429 -12.06 12.23 -2.08
C THR A 429 -11.09 13.06 -2.91
N LEU A 430 -11.49 13.52 -4.10
CA LEU A 430 -10.67 14.38 -4.95
C LEU A 430 -10.28 15.67 -4.23
N ILE A 431 -11.26 16.37 -3.63
CA ILE A 431 -11.01 17.60 -2.87
C ILE A 431 -10.05 17.33 -1.70
N PHE A 432 -10.27 16.24 -0.95
CA PHE A 432 -9.42 15.86 0.17
C PHE A 432 -7.98 15.58 -0.28
N MET A 433 -7.78 14.86 -1.37
CA MET A 433 -6.45 14.55 -1.91
C MET A 433 -5.74 15.81 -2.43
N VAL A 434 -6.41 16.63 -3.25
CA VAL A 434 -5.83 17.84 -3.83
C VAL A 434 -5.46 18.87 -2.76
N THR A 435 -6.35 19.10 -1.79
CA THR A 435 -6.07 20.03 -0.68
C THR A 435 -4.98 19.54 0.26
N GLY A 436 -4.80 18.21 0.36
CA GLY A 436 -3.76 17.58 1.17
C GLY A 436 -2.37 17.54 0.53
N LEU A 437 -2.23 17.76 -0.77
CA LEU A 437 -0.95 17.60 -1.49
C LEU A 437 0.15 18.50 -0.92
N LYS A 438 -0.18 19.74 -0.54
CA LYS A 438 0.77 20.70 0.03
C LYS A 438 1.21 20.33 1.46
N THR A 439 0.39 19.58 2.20
CA THR A 439 0.58 19.32 3.64
C THR A 439 1.91 18.63 3.93
N GLY A 440 2.22 17.53 3.23
CA GLY A 440 3.46 16.80 3.46
C GLY A 440 4.72 17.65 3.24
N ARG A 441 4.70 18.53 2.23
CA ARG A 441 5.80 19.47 1.97
C ARG A 441 5.98 20.47 3.08
N VAL A 442 4.89 21.08 3.56
CA VAL A 442 4.92 22.06 4.65
C VAL A 442 5.43 21.42 5.93
N LEU A 443 4.91 20.23 6.31
CA LEU A 443 5.37 19.51 7.50
C LEU A 443 6.87 19.21 7.42
N THR A 444 7.36 18.70 6.28
CA THR A 444 8.79 18.41 6.09
C THR A 444 9.66 19.68 6.20
N MET A 445 9.21 20.80 5.64
CA MET A 445 9.95 22.07 5.75
C MET A 445 9.99 22.57 7.19
N THR A 446 8.89 22.48 7.93
CA THR A 446 8.82 22.86 9.34
C THR A 446 9.74 21.99 10.20
N GLU A 447 9.77 20.68 10.00
CA GLU A 447 10.68 19.77 10.70
C GLU A 447 12.14 20.11 10.40
N ARG A 448 12.51 20.34 9.15
CA ARG A 448 13.87 20.71 8.73
C ARG A 448 14.33 22.07 9.29
N SER A 449 13.39 22.98 9.55
CA SER A 449 13.70 24.26 10.20
C SER A 449 13.91 24.15 11.72
N GLY A 450 13.81 22.94 12.30
CA GLY A 450 13.89 22.74 13.75
C GLY A 450 12.67 23.29 14.49
N LEU A 451 11.52 23.37 13.85
CA LEU A 451 10.24 23.87 14.38
C LEU A 451 10.29 25.37 14.79
N VAL A 452 11.19 26.14 14.18
CA VAL A 452 11.37 27.57 14.50
C VAL A 452 10.19 28.41 13.99
N ASP A 453 9.70 28.13 12.78
CA ASP A 453 8.55 28.81 12.19
C ASP A 453 7.36 27.88 12.02
N MET A 454 6.35 28.06 12.86
CA MET A 454 5.13 27.26 12.88
C MET A 454 3.99 27.86 12.04
N ARG A 455 4.12 29.12 11.56
CA ARG A 455 3.07 29.82 10.81
C ARG A 455 2.61 29.06 9.56
N PRO A 456 3.49 28.40 8.77
CA PRO A 456 3.04 27.64 7.61
C PRO A 456 2.06 26.49 7.93
N LEU A 457 2.07 26.00 9.17
CA LEU A 457 1.13 24.96 9.63
C LEU A 457 -0.28 25.52 9.87
N ASP A 458 -0.40 26.78 10.26
CA ASP A 458 -1.69 27.43 10.53
C ASP A 458 -2.43 27.74 9.21
N ASP A 459 -1.69 27.83 8.09
CA ASP A 459 -2.23 28.10 6.75
C ASP A 459 -2.57 26.80 5.98
N LEU A 460 -2.47 25.63 6.62
CA LEU A 460 -2.79 24.34 5.98
C LEU A 460 -4.31 24.17 5.82
N ILE A 461 -4.77 23.99 4.59
CA ILE A 461 -6.18 23.74 4.28
C ILE A 461 -6.60 22.35 4.77
N ASN A 462 -5.74 21.35 4.62
CA ASN A 462 -6.04 19.97 4.97
C ASN A 462 -4.88 19.30 5.74
N PRO A 463 -4.73 19.57 7.04
CA PRO A 463 -3.76 18.85 7.88
C PRO A 463 -4.15 17.38 8.13
N TYR A 464 -5.43 17.03 7.92
CA TYR A 464 -6.00 15.70 8.22
C TYR A 464 -5.38 14.57 7.39
N ILE A 465 -4.81 14.87 6.21
CA ILE A 465 -4.17 13.84 5.36
C ILE A 465 -2.91 13.24 6.00
N GLN A 466 -2.26 13.98 6.91
CA GLN A 466 -1.13 13.54 7.73
C GLN A 466 -1.33 13.97 9.20
N TRP A 467 -2.53 13.69 9.72
CA TRP A 467 -2.98 14.19 11.03
C TRP A 467 -2.05 13.85 12.19
N GLU A 468 -1.59 12.62 12.27
CA GLU A 468 -0.70 12.17 13.34
C GLU A 468 0.62 12.95 13.34
N ARG A 469 1.25 13.10 12.17
CA ARG A 469 2.49 13.88 12.00
C ARG A 469 2.28 15.36 12.31
N TYR A 470 1.14 15.94 11.87
CA TYR A 470 0.77 17.31 12.19
C TYR A 470 0.62 17.52 13.69
N GLN A 471 -0.10 16.64 14.37
CA GLN A 471 -0.26 16.70 15.83
C GLN A 471 1.06 16.53 16.57
N TYR A 472 1.88 15.59 16.14
CA TYR A 472 3.21 15.37 16.72
C TYR A 472 4.06 16.66 16.67
N ILE A 473 4.18 17.28 15.51
CA ILE A 473 4.96 18.53 15.31
C ILE A 473 4.42 19.64 16.22
N ARG A 474 3.09 19.83 16.26
CA ARG A 474 2.48 20.87 17.09
C ARG A 474 2.74 20.67 18.58
N HIS A 475 2.66 19.46 19.06
CA HIS A 475 2.85 19.18 20.48
C HIS A 475 4.32 19.17 20.89
N ILE A 476 5.24 18.70 20.05
CA ILE A 476 6.68 18.88 20.31
C ILE A 476 7.05 20.36 20.38
N ASN A 477 6.45 21.21 19.53
CA ASN A 477 6.68 22.65 19.60
C ASN A 477 6.22 23.27 20.92
N LEU A 478 5.21 22.72 21.64
CA LEU A 478 4.84 23.20 22.97
C LEU A 478 6.00 23.11 23.98
N LEU A 479 6.82 22.05 23.88
CA LEU A 479 8.00 21.89 24.74
C LEU A 479 9.06 22.94 24.42
N LEU A 480 9.26 23.27 23.15
CA LEU A 480 10.18 24.33 22.75
C LEU A 480 9.70 25.72 23.23
N GLN A 481 8.39 25.97 23.12
CA GLN A 481 7.80 27.20 23.64
C GLN A 481 7.89 27.29 25.18
N PHE A 482 7.69 26.18 25.89
CA PHE A 482 7.85 26.13 27.34
C PHE A 482 9.29 26.53 27.76
N ASN A 483 10.30 26.04 27.06
CA ASN A 483 11.68 26.40 27.34
C ASN A 483 11.95 27.92 27.21
N GLN A 484 11.15 28.60 26.36
CA GLN A 484 11.29 30.06 26.16
C GLN A 484 10.43 30.89 27.10
N ARG A 485 9.19 30.45 27.38
CA ARG A 485 8.17 31.24 28.07
C ARG A 485 7.91 30.81 29.50
N GLN A 486 8.31 29.60 29.87
CA GLN A 486 8.11 28.98 31.18
C GLN A 486 6.62 28.94 31.61
N ASP A 487 5.69 28.84 30.60
CA ASP A 487 4.28 28.76 30.84
C ASP A 487 3.85 27.30 31.14
N PRO A 488 3.39 26.98 32.38
CA PRO A 488 3.02 25.63 32.78
C PRO A 488 1.84 25.04 32.00
N GLU A 489 0.98 25.88 31.40
CA GLU A 489 -0.16 25.41 30.61
C GLU A 489 0.31 24.62 29.37
N LEU A 490 1.43 25.01 28.76
CA LEU A 490 2.02 24.31 27.63
C LEU A 490 2.40 22.86 27.96
N LEU A 491 2.91 22.64 29.18
CA LEU A 491 3.21 21.27 29.66
C LEU A 491 1.94 20.47 29.91
N THR A 492 0.87 21.11 30.40
CA THR A 492 -0.41 20.46 30.62
C THR A 492 -1.04 19.99 29.30
N GLN A 493 -0.97 20.82 28.26
CA GLN A 493 -1.43 20.47 26.91
C GLN A 493 -0.61 19.34 26.31
N PHE A 494 0.72 19.41 26.40
CA PHE A 494 1.59 18.32 25.94
C PHE A 494 1.27 17.00 26.66
N LYS A 495 1.14 17.02 28.01
CA LYS A 495 0.84 15.83 28.82
C LYS A 495 -0.50 15.19 28.41
N ALA A 496 -1.53 16.00 28.15
CA ALA A 496 -2.83 15.50 27.71
C ALA A 496 -2.74 14.75 26.36
N TRP A 497 -2.05 15.31 25.39
CA TRP A 497 -1.80 14.68 24.11
C TRP A 497 -0.90 13.44 24.22
N ALA A 498 0.22 13.56 24.93
CA ALA A 498 1.19 12.47 25.06
C ALA A 498 0.57 11.21 25.67
N LYS A 499 -0.34 11.36 26.64
CA LYS A 499 -1.11 10.23 27.21
C LYS A 499 -1.97 9.50 26.17
N GLN A 500 -2.51 10.20 25.18
CA GLN A 500 -3.27 9.59 24.09
C GLN A 500 -2.33 8.98 23.04
N TYR A 501 -1.24 9.67 22.71
CA TYR A 501 -0.26 9.25 21.72
C TYR A 501 0.40 7.91 22.09
N ILE A 502 0.80 7.71 23.35
CA ILE A 502 1.41 6.47 23.82
C ILE A 502 0.45 5.28 23.92
N GLN A 503 -0.86 5.48 23.66
CA GLN A 503 -1.83 4.40 23.51
C GLN A 503 -1.87 3.82 22.08
N LEU A 504 -1.16 4.45 21.14
CA LEU A 504 -1.04 3.99 19.76
C LEU A 504 0.42 3.70 19.41
N HIS A 505 1.33 4.58 19.84
CA HIS A 505 2.72 4.60 19.42
C HIS A 505 3.67 4.37 20.58
N ASN A 506 4.78 3.67 20.30
CA ASN A 506 5.83 3.42 21.27
C ASN A 506 7.05 4.28 20.94
N ASP A 507 6.99 5.58 21.29
CA ASP A 507 8.05 6.56 21.06
C ASP A 507 8.81 6.86 22.38
N PRO A 508 10.09 6.47 22.51
CA PRO A 508 10.86 6.67 23.73
C PRO A 508 11.02 8.16 24.12
N ASN A 509 11.06 9.08 23.12
CA ASN A 509 11.21 10.52 23.40
C ASN A 509 9.93 11.11 24.01
N VAL A 510 8.77 10.66 23.55
CA VAL A 510 7.47 11.07 24.12
C VAL A 510 7.32 10.50 25.53
N TYR A 511 7.71 9.23 25.76
CA TYR A 511 7.72 8.65 27.11
C TYR A 511 8.63 9.42 28.04
N GLN A 512 9.85 9.74 27.63
CA GLN A 512 10.81 10.51 28.43
C GLN A 512 10.25 11.88 28.82
N SER A 513 9.73 12.64 27.83
CA SER A 513 9.13 13.95 28.09
C SER A 513 7.92 13.85 29.01
N LEU A 514 7.05 12.86 28.82
CA LEU A 514 5.87 12.66 29.64
C LEU A 514 6.24 12.31 31.11
N ILE A 515 7.26 11.48 31.33
CA ILE A 515 7.77 11.13 32.65
C ILE A 515 8.32 12.39 33.35
N MET A 516 9.17 13.17 32.66
CA MET A 516 9.77 14.38 33.22
C MET A 516 8.70 15.41 33.60
N ILE A 517 7.74 15.67 32.74
CA ILE A 517 6.64 16.62 32.99
C ILE A 517 5.76 16.15 34.14
N THR A 518 5.42 14.86 34.18
CA THR A 518 4.58 14.30 35.25
C THR A 518 5.26 14.40 36.61
N HIS A 519 6.59 14.14 36.66
CA HIS A 519 7.40 14.34 37.86
C HIS A 519 7.48 15.81 38.26
N TYR A 520 7.73 16.71 37.30
CA TYR A 520 7.82 18.17 37.54
C TYR A 520 6.52 18.74 38.12
N GLN A 521 5.37 18.20 37.68
CA GLN A 521 4.04 18.58 38.19
C GLN A 521 3.69 17.95 39.55
N GLY A 522 4.61 17.22 40.19
CA GLY A 522 4.45 16.65 41.52
C GLY A 522 3.77 15.27 41.57
N ASP A 523 3.36 14.70 40.44
CA ASP A 523 2.75 13.38 40.38
C ASP A 523 3.83 12.28 40.27
N VAL A 524 4.55 12.09 41.37
CA VAL A 524 5.73 11.19 41.43
C VAL A 524 5.30 9.73 41.22
N GLU A 525 4.14 9.33 41.72
CA GLU A 525 3.64 7.96 41.59
C GLU A 525 3.38 7.62 40.11
N GLN A 526 2.65 8.47 39.40
CA GLN A 526 2.39 8.29 37.98
C GLN A 526 3.67 8.34 37.14
N ALA A 527 4.61 9.23 37.48
CA ALA A 527 5.91 9.32 36.79
C ALA A 527 6.72 8.00 36.95
N ASN A 528 6.73 7.40 38.14
CA ASN A 528 7.39 6.14 38.40
C ASN A 528 6.70 4.98 37.66
N HIS A 529 5.37 4.93 37.62
CA HIS A 529 4.62 3.93 36.85
C HIS A 529 4.96 4.03 35.34
N LEU A 530 4.99 5.25 34.79
CA LEU A 530 5.36 5.47 33.39
C LEU A 530 6.81 5.06 33.12
N ARG A 531 7.74 5.32 34.06
CA ARG A 531 9.14 4.91 33.94
C ARG A 531 9.30 3.39 33.92
N LEU A 532 8.60 2.66 34.81
CA LEU A 532 8.60 1.20 34.79
C LEU A 532 8.07 0.64 33.48
N THR A 533 7.00 1.23 32.95
CA THR A 533 6.45 0.86 31.63
C THR A 533 7.46 1.12 30.52
N ALA A 534 8.05 2.31 30.48
CA ALA A 534 9.04 2.68 29.49
C ALA A 534 10.31 1.80 29.56
N ARG A 535 10.76 1.44 30.75
CA ARG A 535 11.90 0.51 30.97
C ARG A 535 11.60 -0.89 30.40
N ALA A 536 10.38 -1.37 30.56
CA ALA A 536 9.98 -2.67 29.99
C ALA A 536 9.90 -2.63 28.46
N LEU A 537 9.45 -1.50 27.87
CA LEU A 537 9.36 -1.30 26.42
C LEU A 537 10.71 -1.01 25.77
N PHE A 538 11.63 -0.32 26.47
CA PHE A 538 12.90 0.14 25.94
C PHE A 538 14.06 -0.22 26.90
N PRO A 539 14.36 -1.51 27.06
CA PRO A 539 15.30 -1.98 28.10
C PRO A 539 16.72 -1.42 27.97
N ASP A 540 17.15 -1.09 26.76
CA ASP A 540 18.49 -0.57 26.49
C ASP A 540 18.58 0.96 26.57
N ASN A 541 17.44 1.66 26.64
CA ASN A 541 17.45 3.11 26.68
C ASN A 541 17.91 3.61 28.06
N PRO A 542 19.08 4.31 28.15
CA PRO A 542 19.63 4.76 29.43
C PRO A 542 18.74 5.77 30.15
N SER A 543 17.84 6.46 29.45
CA SER A 543 16.93 7.45 30.04
C SER A 543 15.88 6.84 30.98
N PHE A 544 15.69 5.52 30.96
CA PHE A 544 14.69 4.79 31.76
C PHE A 544 15.32 3.87 32.82
N LYS A 545 16.64 3.81 32.88
CA LYS A 545 17.38 3.00 33.88
C LYS A 545 17.30 3.54 35.28
#